data_6733d735abc660a4f705dd1d5f7630e9
#
_entry.id   6733d735abc660a4f705dd1d5f7630e9
#
_cell.length_a   1.000
_cell.length_b   1.000
_cell.length_c   1.000
_cell.angle_alpha   90.00
_cell.angle_beta   90.00
_cell.angle_gamma   90.00
#
_symmetry.space_group_name_H-M   'P 1'
#
loop_
_entity.id
_entity.type
_entity.pdbx_description
1 polymer ?
#
loop_
_entity_poly.entity_id
_entity_poly.type
_entity_poly.pdbx_seq_one_letter_code
_entity_poly.pdbx_strand_id
1 'polypeptide(L)'
;MDWKNNFDRETLFNGYLLFRQGRVSPIYRQGDYCFAIVDGREKVRARLVNDTISDLQCTCLPSREGRLCAHQAAFLFALENTLENQRQSAPAATENRNHPEEEEEKDFEEMDREADDSNRADQDLETEEHTEADQEDTDPYFAEP
;
A
#
# COMPACT_ATOMS: atom_id res chain seq x y z
N MET A 1 -0.83 -0.62 22.62
CA MET A 1 0.35 -1.07 21.83
C MET A 1 1.58 -0.25 22.23
N ASP A 2 2.53 -0.85 22.93
CA ASP A 2 3.73 -0.15 23.41
C ASP A 2 4.98 -0.39 22.56
N TRP A 3 4.78 -0.58 21.27
CA TRP A 3 5.87 -0.85 20.32
C TRP A 3 6.88 0.31 20.21
N LYS A 4 6.48 1.53 20.51
CA LYS A 4 7.32 2.73 20.41
C LYS A 4 8.54 2.67 21.32
N ASN A 5 8.40 2.03 22.47
CA ASN A 5 9.49 1.88 23.46
C ASN A 5 10.63 0.95 22.99
N ASN A 6 10.39 0.15 21.96
CA ASN A 6 11.38 -0.76 21.39
C ASN A 6 12.36 -0.06 20.42
N PHE A 7 12.02 1.14 19.97
CA PHE A 7 12.82 1.92 19.04
C PHE A 7 13.62 2.99 19.77
N ASP A 8 14.82 3.25 19.27
CA ASP A 8 15.53 4.44 19.67
C ASP A 8 14.83 5.70 19.13
N ARG A 9 15.09 6.84 19.79
CA ARG A 9 14.40 8.09 19.50
C ARG A 9 14.59 8.59 18.07
N GLU A 10 15.76 8.42 17.51
CA GLU A 10 16.10 8.86 16.16
C GLU A 10 15.40 8.01 15.12
N THR A 11 15.47 6.69 15.25
CA THR A 11 14.78 5.74 14.37
C THR A 11 13.26 5.94 14.41
N LEU A 12 12.71 6.16 15.59
CA LEU A 12 11.29 6.43 15.76
C LEU A 12 10.87 7.73 15.05
N PHE A 13 11.65 8.79 15.20
CA PHE A 13 11.39 10.07 14.56
C PHE A 13 11.47 9.98 13.04
N ASN A 14 12.48 9.33 12.49
CA ASN A 14 12.62 9.11 11.06
C ASN A 14 11.46 8.28 10.49
N GLY A 15 11.02 7.26 11.20
CA GLY A 15 9.83 6.47 10.86
C GLY A 15 8.55 7.31 10.85
N TYR A 16 8.38 8.18 11.83
CA TYR A 16 7.26 9.12 11.87
C TYR A 16 7.26 10.08 10.68
N LEU A 17 8.42 10.60 10.28
CA LEU A 17 8.53 11.46 9.10
C LEU A 17 8.14 10.72 7.82
N LEU A 18 8.58 9.49 7.62
CA LEU A 18 8.19 8.66 6.48
C LEU A 18 6.67 8.44 6.44
N PHE A 19 6.08 8.17 7.58
CA PHE A 19 4.62 8.03 7.70
C PHE A 19 3.91 9.34 7.35
N ARG A 20 4.34 10.47 7.90
CA ARG A 20 3.75 11.80 7.64
C ARG A 20 3.87 12.24 6.20
N GLN A 21 4.93 11.84 5.51
CA GLN A 21 5.15 12.12 4.09
C GLN A 21 4.34 11.21 3.15
N GLY A 22 3.55 10.29 3.70
CA GLY A 22 2.76 9.35 2.91
C GLY A 22 3.59 8.29 2.18
N ARG A 23 4.79 7.98 2.67
CA ARG A 23 5.71 7.02 2.04
C ARG A 23 5.42 5.56 2.42
N VAL A 24 4.37 5.32 3.16
CA VAL A 24 3.89 3.97 3.49
C VAL A 24 2.70 3.64 2.60
N SER A 25 2.80 2.54 1.86
CA SER A 25 1.68 2.05 1.05
C SER A 25 0.49 1.66 1.91
N PRO A 26 -0.71 1.52 1.33
CA PRO A 26 -1.83 0.92 2.04
C PRO A 26 -1.44 -0.42 2.65
N ILE A 27 -1.88 -0.66 3.88
CA ILE A 27 -1.57 -1.90 4.58
C ILE A 27 -2.44 -3.02 4.03
N TYR A 28 -1.79 -4.07 3.61
CA TYR A 28 -2.41 -5.30 3.16
C TYR A 28 -2.38 -6.34 4.28
N ARG A 29 -3.50 -6.99 4.54
CA ARG A 29 -3.61 -8.02 5.57
C ARG A 29 -3.89 -9.39 4.95
N GLN A 30 -3.14 -10.38 5.39
CA GLN A 30 -3.33 -11.78 5.05
C GLN A 30 -3.26 -12.64 6.31
N GLY A 31 -4.41 -13.10 6.77
CA GLY A 31 -4.50 -13.79 8.05
C GLY A 31 -4.06 -12.90 9.20
N ASP A 32 -3.10 -13.36 9.97
CA ASP A 32 -2.50 -12.62 11.09
C ASP A 32 -1.40 -11.65 10.66
N TYR A 33 -0.95 -11.72 9.41
CA TYR A 33 0.14 -10.89 8.91
C TYR A 33 -0.35 -9.63 8.22
N CYS A 34 0.32 -8.54 8.51
CA CYS A 34 0.14 -7.25 7.85
C CYS A 34 1.41 -6.91 7.06
N PHE A 35 1.22 -6.38 5.86
CA PHE A 35 2.29 -6.03 4.92
C PHE A 35 2.12 -4.62 4.40
N ALA A 36 3.21 -3.93 4.18
CA ALA A 36 3.24 -2.68 3.43
C ALA A 36 4.59 -2.48 2.74
N ILE A 37 4.62 -1.59 1.77
CA ILE A 37 5.84 -1.11 1.14
C ILE A 37 6.12 0.28 1.69
N VAL A 38 7.33 0.49 2.16
CA VAL A 38 7.78 1.78 2.70
C VAL A 38 8.85 2.36 1.78
N ASP A 39 8.75 3.66 1.54
CA ASP A 39 9.67 4.40 0.66
C ASP A 39 9.76 3.83 -0.77
N GLY A 40 8.68 3.18 -1.23
CA GLY A 40 8.54 2.65 -2.58
C GLY A 40 9.33 1.37 -2.87
N ARG A 41 10.16 0.88 -1.96
CA ARG A 41 11.02 -0.29 -2.19
C ARG A 41 11.10 -1.29 -1.05
N GLU A 42 11.06 -0.84 0.19
CA GLU A 42 11.27 -1.71 1.34
C GLU A 42 9.97 -2.39 1.77
N LYS A 43 9.99 -3.71 1.80
CA LYS A 43 8.84 -4.49 2.25
C LYS A 43 8.91 -4.69 3.75
N VAL A 44 7.85 -4.32 4.45
CA VAL A 44 7.72 -4.53 5.89
C VAL A 44 6.55 -5.47 6.14
N ARG A 45 6.74 -6.40 7.05
CA ARG A 45 5.69 -7.28 7.55
C ARG A 45 5.72 -7.35 9.05
N ALA A 46 4.56 -7.57 9.65
CA ALA A 46 4.42 -7.89 11.05
C ALA A 46 3.24 -8.84 11.26
N ARG A 47 3.33 -9.64 12.29
CA ARG A 47 2.22 -10.47 12.75
C ARG A 47 1.44 -9.70 13.80
N LEU A 48 0.13 -9.60 13.60
CA LEU A 48 -0.79 -8.91 14.50
C LEU A 48 -1.83 -9.88 15.04
N VAL A 49 -1.75 -10.19 16.33
CA VAL A 49 -2.70 -11.05 17.03
C VAL A 49 -3.13 -10.37 18.32
N ASN A 50 -4.42 -10.19 18.51
CA ASN A 50 -5.00 -9.54 19.70
C ASN A 50 -4.32 -8.21 20.06
N ASP A 51 -4.15 -7.35 19.06
CA ASP A 51 -3.45 -6.06 19.18
C ASP A 51 -1.97 -6.17 19.62
N THR A 52 -1.40 -7.37 19.58
CA THR A 52 0.01 -7.62 19.85
C THR A 52 0.78 -7.80 18.55
N ILE A 53 1.84 -7.02 18.40
CA ILE A 53 2.73 -7.08 17.24
C ILE A 53 3.90 -8.02 17.55
N SER A 54 4.14 -8.93 16.64
CA SER A 54 5.27 -9.86 16.67
C SER A 54 5.82 -10.08 15.27
N ASP A 55 6.95 -10.76 15.15
CA ASP A 55 7.58 -11.11 13.86
C ASP A 55 7.71 -9.90 12.91
N LEU A 56 8.17 -8.76 13.43
CA LEU A 56 8.37 -7.53 12.68
C LEU A 56 9.64 -7.64 11.85
N GLN A 57 9.50 -7.58 10.53
CA GLN A 57 10.60 -7.72 9.57
C GLN A 57 10.54 -6.64 8.50
N CYS A 58 11.73 -6.26 8.01
CA CYS A 58 11.90 -5.36 6.89
C CYS A 58 13.00 -5.90 5.96
N THR A 59 12.94 -5.57 4.69
CA THR A 59 13.94 -5.99 3.70
C THR A 59 15.21 -5.14 3.69
N CYS A 60 15.23 -4.01 4.39
CA CYS A 60 16.38 -3.11 4.46
C CYS A 60 17.57 -3.72 5.20
N LEU A 61 18.77 -3.17 4.95
CA LEU A 61 20.01 -3.68 5.52
C LEU A 61 20.03 -3.69 7.06
N PRO A 62 19.64 -2.62 7.78
CA PRO A 62 19.62 -2.64 9.24
C PRO A 62 18.76 -3.77 9.82
N SER A 63 17.60 -4.03 9.22
CA SER A 63 16.73 -5.10 9.67
C SER A 63 17.31 -6.50 9.43
N ARG A 64 18.05 -6.69 8.35
CA ARG A 64 18.77 -7.94 8.06
C ARG A 64 19.87 -8.22 9.08
N GLU A 65 20.42 -7.18 9.66
CA GLU A 65 21.42 -7.26 10.75
C GLU A 65 20.79 -7.41 12.13
N GLY A 66 19.47 -7.56 12.22
CA GLY A 66 18.72 -7.72 13.47
C GLY A 66 18.46 -6.41 14.23
N ARG A 67 18.64 -5.25 13.57
CA ARG A 67 18.36 -3.92 14.12
C ARG A 67 16.99 -3.42 13.66
N LEU A 68 16.35 -2.65 14.52
CA LEU A 68 15.13 -1.94 14.17
C LEU A 68 15.46 -0.76 13.24
N CYS A 69 14.56 -0.49 12.29
CA CYS A 69 14.78 0.55 11.28
C CYS A 69 13.60 1.52 11.18
N ALA A 70 13.84 2.67 10.57
CA ALA A 70 12.82 3.68 10.35
C ALA A 70 11.63 3.18 9.50
N HIS A 71 11.85 2.25 8.57
CA HIS A 71 10.79 1.64 7.76
C HIS A 71 9.81 0.83 8.61
N GLN A 72 10.33 0.07 9.58
CA GLN A 72 9.50 -0.65 10.54
C GLN A 72 8.68 0.30 11.42
N ALA A 73 9.30 1.38 11.91
CA ALA A 73 8.59 2.39 12.68
C ALA A 73 7.50 3.08 11.85
N ALA A 74 7.79 3.47 10.60
CA ALA A 74 6.82 4.07 9.68
C ALA A 74 5.61 3.14 9.44
N PHE A 75 5.87 1.87 9.21
CA PHE A 75 4.84 0.84 9.05
C PHE A 75 3.95 0.73 10.28
N LEU A 76 4.53 0.73 11.48
CA LEU A 76 3.77 0.62 12.73
C LEU A 76 2.92 1.86 13.01
N PHE A 77 3.39 3.05 12.68
CA PHE A 77 2.57 4.26 12.72
C PHE A 77 1.38 4.17 11.79
N ALA A 78 1.58 3.70 10.57
CA ALA A 78 0.50 3.51 9.60
C ALA A 78 -0.48 2.42 10.05
N LEU A 79 0.00 1.33 10.62
CA LEU A 79 -0.83 0.25 11.14
C LEU A 79 -1.69 0.73 12.31
N GLU A 80 -1.11 1.43 13.28
CA GLU A 80 -1.82 2.02 14.41
C GLU A 80 -2.94 2.96 13.93
N ASN A 81 -2.62 3.87 13.01
CA ASN A 81 -3.59 4.79 12.42
C ASN A 81 -4.73 4.06 11.67
N THR A 82 -4.41 3.00 10.95
CA THR A 82 -5.41 2.19 10.24
C THR A 82 -6.36 1.49 11.20
N LEU A 83 -5.82 0.92 12.29
CA LEU A 83 -6.62 0.24 13.31
C LEU A 83 -7.52 1.23 14.09
N GLU A 84 -7.02 2.41 14.39
CA GLU A 84 -7.80 3.46 15.05
C GLU A 84 -8.96 3.93 14.17
N ASN A 85 -8.71 4.14 12.88
CA ASN A 85 -9.73 4.51 11.91
C ASN A 85 -10.80 3.42 11.77
N GLN A 86 -10.42 2.16 11.77
CA GLN A 86 -11.36 1.04 11.73
C GLN A 86 -12.24 0.97 13.00
N ARG A 87 -11.68 1.26 14.17
CA ARG A 87 -12.43 1.31 15.42
C ARG A 87 -13.44 2.47 15.45
N GLN A 88 -13.09 3.60 14.86
CA GLN A 88 -13.98 4.77 14.76
C GLN A 88 -15.04 4.61 13.67
N SER A 89 -14.74 3.87 12.62
CA SER A 89 -15.65 3.62 11.49
C SER A 89 -16.56 2.41 11.72
N ALA A 90 -16.33 1.61 12.76
CA ALA A 90 -17.25 0.56 13.13
C ALA A 90 -18.58 1.24 13.53
N PRO A 91 -19.67 1.04 12.79
CA PRO A 91 -20.97 1.52 13.24
C PRO A 91 -21.20 0.87 14.59
N ALA A 92 -21.52 1.68 15.60
CA ALA A 92 -22.06 1.16 16.83
C ALA A 92 -23.17 0.20 16.41
N ALA A 93 -23.04 -1.08 16.76
CA ALA A 93 -24.06 -2.07 16.47
C ALA A 93 -25.32 -1.68 17.24
N THR A 94 -26.08 -0.76 16.68
CA THR A 94 -27.47 -0.61 17.01
C THR A 94 -28.15 -1.82 16.41
N GLU A 95 -28.34 -2.83 17.24
CA GLU A 95 -29.34 -3.85 17.00
C GLU A 95 -30.72 -3.13 16.89
N ASN A 96 -30.99 -2.62 15.72
CA ASN A 96 -32.35 -2.26 15.40
C ASN A 96 -32.96 -3.40 14.59
N ARG A 97 -33.31 -4.47 15.29
CA ARG A 97 -34.28 -5.43 14.84
C ARG A 97 -35.64 -4.75 14.87
N ASN A 98 -35.97 -4.00 13.85
CA ASN A 98 -37.34 -3.73 13.44
C ASN A 98 -37.26 -3.20 12.02
N HIS A 99 -37.16 -4.10 11.07
CA HIS A 99 -37.59 -3.81 9.73
C HIS A 99 -38.96 -4.47 9.54
N PRO A 100 -40.04 -3.73 9.49
CA PRO A 100 -41.26 -4.25 8.87
C PRO A 100 -40.95 -4.35 7.37
N GLU A 101 -41.13 -5.55 6.88
CA GLU A 101 -41.17 -5.85 5.46
C GLU A 101 -42.33 -5.05 4.85
N GLU A 102 -42.01 -3.94 4.22
CA GLU A 102 -42.91 -3.35 3.23
C GLU A 102 -42.33 -3.69 1.87
N GLU A 103 -42.88 -4.71 1.26
CA GLU A 103 -42.76 -5.04 -0.14
C GLU A 103 -43.34 -3.88 -0.94
N GLU A 104 -42.55 -2.93 -1.36
CA GLU A 104 -42.87 -2.08 -2.49
C GLU A 104 -42.31 -2.74 -3.75
N GLU A 105 -43.21 -3.47 -4.43
CA GLU A 105 -43.04 -3.78 -5.83
C GLU A 105 -42.93 -2.47 -6.61
N LYS A 106 -41.71 -2.05 -6.90
CA LYS A 106 -41.46 -1.06 -7.94
C LYS A 106 -41.27 -1.81 -9.24
N ASP A 107 -42.29 -1.74 -10.05
CA ASP A 107 -42.23 -2.01 -11.47
C ASP A 107 -41.02 -1.30 -12.04
N PHE A 108 -39.97 -2.07 -12.36
CA PHE A 108 -38.87 -1.59 -13.13
C PHE A 108 -39.33 -1.62 -14.60
N GLU A 109 -39.79 -0.48 -15.09
CA GLU A 109 -39.91 -0.29 -16.53
C GLU A 109 -38.52 -0.41 -17.14
N GLU A 110 -38.36 -1.46 -17.92
CA GLU A 110 -37.26 -1.63 -18.82
C GLU A 110 -37.22 -0.42 -19.76
N MET A 111 -36.34 0.52 -19.47
CA MET A 111 -35.93 1.46 -20.47
C MET A 111 -34.89 0.77 -21.35
N ASP A 112 -35.35 0.34 -22.53
CA ASP A 112 -34.48 0.04 -23.64
C ASP A 112 -33.60 1.25 -23.96
N ARG A 113 -32.42 1.26 -23.40
CA ARG A 113 -31.35 2.11 -23.90
C ARG A 113 -30.66 1.33 -24.98
N GLU A 114 -31.08 1.57 -26.20
CA GLU A 114 -30.25 1.30 -27.35
C GLU A 114 -28.96 2.09 -27.20
N ALA A 115 -27.92 1.40 -26.74
CA ALA A 115 -26.58 1.91 -26.79
C ALA A 115 -26.18 1.98 -28.27
N ASP A 116 -26.21 3.18 -28.79
CA ASP A 116 -25.67 3.47 -30.08
C ASP A 116 -24.15 3.32 -30.02
N ASP A 117 -23.68 2.15 -30.41
CA ASP A 117 -22.29 1.79 -30.44
C ASP A 117 -21.64 2.22 -31.73
N SER A 118 -21.60 3.52 -31.96
CA SER A 118 -20.92 4.11 -33.09
C SER A 118 -19.86 5.10 -32.63
N ASN A 119 -18.85 4.58 -31.94
CA ASN A 119 -17.61 5.29 -31.75
C ASN A 119 -16.43 4.32 -31.75
N ARG A 120 -16.28 3.68 -32.90
CA ARG A 120 -15.05 2.99 -33.19
C ARG A 120 -14.07 4.03 -33.71
N ALA A 121 -13.35 4.62 -32.80
CA ALA A 121 -12.18 5.39 -33.15
C ALA A 121 -11.09 4.40 -33.57
N ASP A 122 -10.87 4.32 -34.86
CA ASP A 122 -9.67 3.77 -35.45
C ASP A 122 -8.50 4.63 -34.94
N GLN A 123 -7.88 4.23 -33.88
CA GLN A 123 -6.58 4.74 -33.55
C GLN A 123 -5.56 3.87 -34.26
N ASP A 124 -5.17 4.33 -35.42
CA ASP A 124 -3.95 3.92 -36.06
C ASP A 124 -2.80 4.26 -35.13
N LEU A 125 -2.36 3.26 -34.36
CA LEU A 125 -1.10 3.31 -33.68
C LEU A 125 -0.01 3.10 -34.72
N GLU A 126 0.48 4.21 -35.28
CA GLU A 126 1.75 4.20 -35.97
C GLU A 126 2.84 3.94 -34.94
N THR A 127 3.28 2.71 -34.92
CA THR A 127 4.50 2.33 -34.19
C THR A 127 5.66 2.92 -34.98
N GLU A 128 6.16 4.05 -34.52
CA GLU A 128 7.46 4.52 -34.97
C GLU A 128 8.51 3.57 -34.44
N GLU A 129 9.06 2.77 -35.33
CA GLU A 129 10.27 2.02 -35.10
C GLU A 129 11.40 3.00 -34.79
N HIS A 130 11.71 3.17 -33.53
CA HIS A 130 12.96 3.78 -33.14
C HIS A 130 14.05 2.75 -33.39
N THR A 131 14.73 2.92 -34.52
CA THR A 131 16.02 2.31 -34.75
C THR A 131 17.01 2.91 -33.76
N GLU A 132 17.33 2.15 -32.75
CA GLU A 132 18.45 2.44 -31.89
C GLU A 132 19.73 2.39 -32.71
N ALA A 133 20.34 3.56 -32.85
CA ALA A 133 21.69 3.64 -33.31
C ALA A 133 22.60 3.08 -32.21
N ASP A 134 23.22 1.94 -32.54
CA ASP A 134 24.37 1.41 -31.84
C ASP A 134 25.43 2.51 -31.72
N GLN A 135 25.56 3.05 -30.53
CA GLN A 135 26.78 3.74 -30.16
C GLN A 135 27.66 2.74 -29.46
N GLU A 136 28.52 2.12 -30.25
CA GLU A 136 29.71 1.50 -29.74
C GLU A 136 30.59 2.60 -29.13
N ASP A 137 30.44 2.80 -27.82
CA ASP A 137 31.48 3.47 -27.04
C ASP A 137 32.65 2.52 -26.88
N THR A 138 33.51 2.53 -27.88
CA THR A 138 34.86 2.04 -27.73
C THR A 138 35.64 3.07 -26.94
N ASP A 139 35.78 2.80 -25.69
CA ASP A 139 36.66 3.52 -24.79
C ASP A 139 38.12 3.24 -25.15
N PRO A 140 38.85 4.20 -25.72
CA PRO A 140 40.25 3.99 -26.11
C PRO A 140 41.19 4.40 -24.99
N TYR A 141 40.84 4.16 -23.74
CA TYR A 141 41.73 4.54 -22.65
C TYR A 141 42.18 3.35 -21.83
N PHE A 142 43.00 2.50 -22.49
CA PHE A 142 43.92 1.67 -21.76
C PHE A 142 45.28 1.71 -22.46
N ALA A 143 45.98 2.80 -22.26
CA ALA A 143 47.39 2.86 -22.54
C ALA A 143 48.15 2.71 -21.22
N GLU A 144 48.64 1.53 -20.96
CA GLU A 144 49.63 1.33 -19.93
C GLU A 144 51.02 1.62 -20.51
N PRO A 145 51.88 2.32 -19.75
CA PRO A 145 53.29 2.39 -20.06
C PRO A 145 54.02 1.12 -19.63
#